data_af1595b4d7a3f55889b830321ec176a8
#
_entry.id   af1595b4d7a3f55889b830321ec176a8
#
_cell.length_a   1.000
_cell.length_b   1.000
_cell.length_c   1.000
_cell.angle_alpha   90.00
_cell.angle_beta   90.00
_cell.angle_gamma   90.00
#
_symmetry.space_group_name_H-M   'P 1'
#
loop_
_entity.id
_entity.type
_entity.pdbx_description
1 polymer ?
#
loop_
_entity_poly.entity_id
_entity_poly.type
_entity_poly.pdbx_seq_one_letter_code
_entity_poly.pdbx_strand_id
1 'polypeptide(L)'
;MTMAGDPAAPVGDDALADTVIVSNRGPLSFHFEDGRPVAGVSAGGLAGSLHPLVAGTGATWVACALGDADRMAISEGMATEPGLRLELLEPDPTMYQMAYDVVSNGTLWFCHHHLFDAARRPRSDEHWGEAWEAYRDYNQMFADRVAEVAPEGDRVLVHDYHLSLLGCELFQLRPDLRTVHFTHTPFADPAALRMLPVSVAEELLVGMGGYHARGFHSNRWAAGYQACQRELGTSRTREGEGISTFTSALTPDPDQLADTAAQPEVREALANLEQAIGGADRQVIVRVDRMELSKNLLRGFWAFEELLEQRPQLLERVVFVAMAYPSRQGLAEYLAYQNEVESTVARINERWATPGWTPIVLLVEDDYLRSVAALTRYDVLLVNPIRDGLNLVCKEGPLVNTRNGVVALSREAGAFEELWPGVLEVNPFDVGGTVSVLAQALDMEDAERAAMAKTLRELIVSRPPSAWLRDLLNAAH
;
A
#
# COMPACT_ATOMS: atom_id res chain seq x y z
N MET A 1 -34.83 4.60 -4.27
CA MET A 1 -34.64 5.66 -3.26
C MET A 1 -34.13 4.97 -2.00
N THR A 2 -32.90 4.50 -2.09
CA THR A 2 -32.17 3.86 -0.97
C THR A 2 -31.71 4.98 -0.04
N MET A 3 -32.14 4.94 1.20
CA MET A 3 -31.65 5.85 2.25
C MET A 3 -30.16 5.62 2.41
N ALA A 4 -29.33 6.58 2.01
CA ALA A 4 -27.92 6.59 2.35
C ALA A 4 -27.82 6.66 3.87
N GLY A 5 -27.31 5.60 4.51
CA GLY A 5 -27.01 5.60 5.94
C GLY A 5 -25.99 6.67 6.27
N ASP A 6 -26.01 7.13 7.51
CA ASP A 6 -25.04 8.10 8.02
C ASP A 6 -23.61 7.58 7.79
N PRO A 7 -22.75 8.31 7.05
CA PRO A 7 -21.38 7.87 6.78
C PRO A 7 -20.51 7.76 8.03
N ALA A 8 -20.93 8.30 9.16
CA ALA A 8 -20.21 8.25 10.43
C ALA A 8 -20.68 7.13 11.38
N ALA A 9 -21.76 6.40 11.05
CA ALA A 9 -22.24 5.33 11.93
C ALA A 9 -21.22 4.16 11.95
N PRO A 10 -20.90 3.55 13.10
CA PRO A 10 -20.05 2.36 13.16
C PRO A 10 -20.71 1.21 12.37
N VAL A 11 -19.89 0.33 11.78
CA VAL A 11 -20.38 -0.92 11.25
C VAL A 11 -20.87 -1.76 12.44
N GLY A 12 -22.09 -2.26 12.39
CA GLY A 12 -22.63 -3.08 13.50
C GLY A 12 -21.84 -4.38 13.64
N ASP A 13 -21.54 -4.78 14.87
CA ASP A 13 -20.76 -6.00 15.18
C ASP A 13 -21.43 -7.26 14.57
N ASP A 14 -22.75 -7.32 14.54
CA ASP A 14 -23.51 -8.43 13.92
C ASP A 14 -23.20 -8.61 12.41
N ALA A 15 -22.92 -7.49 11.69
CA ALA A 15 -22.62 -7.56 10.27
C ALA A 15 -21.20 -8.08 9.99
N LEU A 16 -20.30 -8.01 10.96
CA LEU A 16 -18.93 -8.47 10.87
C LEU A 16 -18.74 -9.89 11.38
N ALA A 17 -19.58 -10.35 12.32
CA ALA A 17 -19.57 -11.73 12.80
C ALA A 17 -19.80 -12.74 11.65
N ASP A 18 -20.60 -12.35 10.63
CA ASP A 18 -20.90 -13.13 9.42
C ASP A 18 -19.98 -12.73 8.25
N THR A 19 -18.70 -12.44 8.53
CA THR A 19 -17.75 -11.99 7.50
C THR A 19 -16.44 -12.76 7.57
N VAL A 20 -15.99 -13.26 6.42
CA VAL A 20 -14.68 -13.88 6.23
C VAL A 20 -13.76 -12.91 5.49
N ILE A 21 -12.65 -12.55 6.09
CA ILE A 21 -11.59 -11.72 5.49
C ILE A 21 -10.52 -12.66 4.95
N VAL A 22 -10.05 -12.40 3.75
CA VAL A 22 -9.05 -13.24 3.09
C VAL A 22 -7.92 -12.38 2.54
N SER A 23 -6.70 -12.64 2.99
CA SER A 23 -5.52 -11.90 2.51
C SER A 23 -4.26 -12.77 2.61
N ASN A 24 -3.23 -12.45 1.83
CA ASN A 24 -1.96 -13.16 1.89
C ASN A 24 -1.33 -13.09 3.28
N ARG A 25 -1.35 -11.90 3.92
CA ARG A 25 -0.80 -11.68 5.26
C ARG A 25 -1.93 -11.41 6.25
N GLY A 26 -1.86 -12.06 7.41
CA GLY A 26 -2.81 -11.87 8.50
C GLY A 26 -2.57 -10.59 9.33
N PRO A 27 -3.43 -10.34 10.32
CA PRO A 27 -3.32 -9.21 11.23
C PRO A 27 -2.15 -9.35 12.20
N LEU A 28 -1.79 -10.58 12.54
CA LEU A 28 -0.65 -10.91 13.38
C LEU A 28 0.49 -11.48 12.54
N SER A 29 1.71 -11.18 12.94
CA SER A 29 2.93 -11.85 12.48
C SER A 29 3.74 -12.25 13.71
N PHE A 30 4.44 -13.37 13.63
CA PHE A 30 5.27 -13.85 14.74
C PHE A 30 6.75 -13.71 14.36
N HIS A 31 7.56 -13.40 15.35
CA HIS A 31 9.03 -13.41 15.24
C HIS A 31 9.61 -14.11 16.47
N PHE A 32 10.86 -14.57 16.35
CA PHE A 32 11.50 -15.23 17.46
C PHE A 32 12.16 -14.23 18.42
N GLU A 33 11.80 -14.32 19.71
CA GLU A 33 12.55 -13.73 20.82
C GLU A 33 12.99 -14.86 21.75
N ASP A 34 14.28 -14.96 22.03
CA ASP A 34 14.87 -16.03 22.84
C ASP A 34 14.41 -17.45 22.43
N GLY A 35 14.20 -17.67 21.13
CA GLY A 35 13.79 -18.95 20.55
C GLY A 35 12.31 -19.30 20.72
N ARG A 36 11.47 -18.37 21.16
CA ARG A 36 10.01 -18.51 21.26
C ARG A 36 9.30 -17.57 20.31
N PRO A 37 8.17 -17.97 19.72
CA PRO A 37 7.38 -17.08 18.89
C PRO A 37 6.72 -16.01 19.77
N VAL A 38 6.90 -14.76 19.37
CA VAL A 38 6.25 -13.57 19.98
C VAL A 38 5.41 -12.90 18.94
N ALA A 39 4.15 -12.60 19.27
CA ALA A 39 3.23 -11.92 18.39
C ALA A 39 3.62 -10.45 18.24
N GLY A 40 3.67 -9.99 16.98
CA GLY A 40 3.72 -8.60 16.61
C GLY A 40 2.47 -8.23 15.79
N VAL A 41 1.89 -7.08 16.04
CA VAL A 41 0.85 -6.55 15.15
C VAL A 41 1.51 -6.11 13.86
N SER A 42 0.94 -6.53 12.72
CA SER A 42 1.44 -6.08 11.41
C SER A 42 1.31 -4.57 11.30
N ALA A 43 2.43 -3.84 11.39
CA ALA A 43 2.44 -2.39 11.30
C ALA A 43 2.24 -1.95 9.85
N GLY A 44 1.28 -1.06 9.62
CA GLY A 44 1.04 -0.42 8.32
C GLY A 44 0.35 -1.31 7.27
N GLY A 45 0.05 -0.72 6.12
CA GLY A 45 -0.63 -1.39 5.01
C GLY A 45 -2.04 -1.89 5.33
N LEU A 46 -2.47 -2.94 4.60
CA LEU A 46 -3.82 -3.49 4.75
C LEU A 46 -4.09 -4.01 6.16
N ALA A 47 -3.21 -4.86 6.69
CA ALA A 47 -3.43 -5.49 7.99
C ALA A 47 -3.51 -4.45 9.12
N GLY A 48 -2.61 -3.47 9.15
CA GLY A 48 -2.62 -2.39 10.14
C GLY A 48 -3.87 -1.49 10.05
N SER A 49 -4.45 -1.31 8.87
CA SER A 49 -5.66 -0.51 8.68
C SER A 49 -6.96 -1.28 8.92
N LEU A 50 -7.00 -2.56 8.58
CA LEU A 50 -8.22 -3.38 8.68
C LEU A 50 -8.38 -4.02 10.05
N HIS A 51 -7.28 -4.48 10.68
CA HIS A 51 -7.33 -5.15 11.97
C HIS A 51 -8.08 -4.35 13.05
N PRO A 52 -7.82 -3.04 13.26
CA PRO A 52 -8.56 -2.27 14.25
C PRO A 52 -10.07 -2.18 14.00
N LEU A 53 -10.49 -2.34 12.73
CA LEU A 53 -11.90 -2.27 12.34
C LEU A 53 -12.66 -3.59 12.56
N VAL A 54 -11.93 -4.71 12.70
CA VAL A 54 -12.53 -6.05 12.80
C VAL A 54 -12.16 -6.79 14.09
N ALA A 55 -11.22 -6.29 14.87
CA ALA A 55 -10.86 -6.85 16.17
C ALA A 55 -12.07 -6.85 17.11
N GLY A 56 -12.31 -7.98 17.78
CA GLY A 56 -13.42 -8.13 18.73
C GLY A 56 -14.81 -8.38 18.12
N THR A 57 -14.94 -8.42 16.79
CA THR A 57 -16.25 -8.51 16.10
C THR A 57 -16.75 -9.94 15.85
N GLY A 58 -15.90 -10.95 16.08
CA GLY A 58 -16.24 -12.36 15.76
C GLY A 58 -15.97 -12.75 14.31
N ALA A 59 -15.47 -11.84 13.46
CA ALA A 59 -15.10 -12.15 12.08
C ALA A 59 -14.06 -13.27 11.99
N THR A 60 -14.02 -13.97 10.85
CA THR A 60 -12.97 -14.94 10.52
C THR A 60 -11.95 -14.30 9.59
N TRP A 61 -10.66 -14.49 9.86
CA TRP A 61 -9.59 -14.03 8.96
C TRP A 61 -8.73 -15.20 8.49
N VAL A 62 -8.78 -15.47 7.19
CA VAL A 62 -7.98 -16.50 6.51
C VAL A 62 -6.73 -15.86 5.92
N ALA A 63 -5.55 -16.34 6.31
CA ALA A 63 -4.27 -15.82 5.85
C ALA A 63 -3.18 -16.90 5.84
N CYS A 64 -1.98 -16.59 5.33
CA CYS A 64 -0.84 -17.49 5.39
C CYS A 64 0.05 -17.28 6.61
N ALA A 65 0.57 -18.36 7.13
CA ALA A 65 1.78 -18.42 7.95
C ALA A 65 2.99 -18.17 7.05
N LEU A 66 3.70 -17.06 7.25
CA LEU A 66 4.77 -16.59 6.35
C LEU A 66 6.15 -17.11 6.76
N GLY A 67 6.36 -17.43 8.03
CA GLY A 67 7.64 -17.81 8.58
C GLY A 67 7.59 -18.98 9.56
N ASP A 68 8.77 -19.43 10.02
CA ASP A 68 8.87 -20.53 10.98
C ASP A 68 8.28 -20.13 12.34
N ALA A 69 8.36 -18.87 12.73
CA ALA A 69 7.76 -18.38 13.96
C ALA A 69 6.23 -18.42 13.91
N ASP A 70 5.61 -18.11 12.74
CA ASP A 70 4.16 -18.25 12.54
C ASP A 70 3.76 -19.73 12.65
N ARG A 71 4.48 -20.64 11.99
CA ARG A 71 4.22 -22.09 12.04
C ARG A 71 4.34 -22.62 13.46
N MET A 72 5.37 -22.19 14.20
CA MET A 72 5.52 -22.59 15.61
C MET A 72 4.37 -22.04 16.46
N ALA A 73 3.97 -20.78 16.27
CA ALA A 73 2.83 -20.19 16.99
C ALA A 73 1.52 -20.93 16.73
N ILE A 74 1.29 -21.39 15.50
CA ILE A 74 0.14 -22.26 15.17
C ILE A 74 0.21 -23.58 15.96
N SER A 75 1.36 -24.27 15.89
CA SER A 75 1.54 -25.57 16.53
C SER A 75 1.42 -25.52 18.06
N GLU A 76 1.76 -24.39 18.67
CA GLU A 76 1.67 -24.13 20.11
C GLU A 76 0.30 -23.52 20.52
N GLY A 77 -0.61 -23.29 19.57
CA GLY A 77 -1.91 -22.69 19.83
C GLY A 77 -1.87 -21.21 20.23
N MET A 78 -0.79 -20.52 19.89
CA MET A 78 -0.56 -19.09 20.20
C MET A 78 -1.15 -18.16 19.15
N ALA A 79 -1.47 -18.65 17.96
CA ALA A 79 -2.05 -17.86 16.86
C ALA A 79 -3.53 -17.55 17.14
N THR A 80 -3.78 -16.72 18.16
CA THR A 80 -5.11 -16.35 18.62
C THR A 80 -5.22 -14.82 18.77
N GLU A 81 -6.39 -14.30 18.43
CA GLU A 81 -6.76 -12.90 18.60
C GLU A 81 -8.14 -12.83 19.28
N PRO A 82 -8.29 -12.18 20.44
CA PRO A 82 -9.59 -12.11 21.13
C PRO A 82 -10.69 -11.52 20.25
N GLY A 83 -11.78 -12.27 20.05
CA GLY A 83 -12.90 -11.82 19.24
C GLY A 83 -12.63 -11.75 17.73
N LEU A 84 -11.59 -12.43 17.25
CA LEU A 84 -11.30 -12.63 15.84
C LEU A 84 -10.86 -14.08 15.64
N ARG A 85 -11.48 -14.81 14.74
CA ARG A 85 -11.09 -16.19 14.42
C ARG A 85 -9.99 -16.17 13.35
N LEU A 86 -8.77 -16.58 13.71
CA LEU A 86 -7.65 -16.68 12.77
C LEU A 86 -7.57 -18.09 12.19
N GLU A 87 -7.51 -18.16 10.87
CA GLU A 87 -7.33 -19.37 10.09
C GLU A 87 -6.05 -19.23 9.25
N LEU A 88 -4.92 -19.68 9.81
CA LEU A 88 -3.62 -19.56 9.17
C LEU A 88 -3.30 -20.82 8.35
N LEU A 89 -3.08 -20.63 7.06
CA LEU A 89 -2.69 -21.66 6.10
C LEU A 89 -1.17 -21.86 6.11
N GLU A 90 -0.73 -23.09 5.97
CA GLU A 90 0.69 -23.46 5.87
C GLU A 90 0.99 -24.00 4.47
N PRO A 91 1.21 -23.14 3.46
CA PRO A 91 1.54 -23.58 2.11
C PRO A 91 2.89 -24.30 2.08
N ASP A 92 3.05 -25.21 1.13
CA ASP A 92 4.37 -25.75 0.80
C ASP A 92 5.34 -24.59 0.49
N PRO A 93 6.55 -24.55 1.08
CA PRO A 93 7.47 -23.44 0.91
C PRO A 93 7.85 -23.16 -0.56
N THR A 94 7.99 -24.19 -1.39
CA THR A 94 8.33 -24.04 -2.81
C THR A 94 7.13 -23.46 -3.58
N MET A 95 5.94 -23.99 -3.35
CA MET A 95 4.70 -23.44 -3.91
C MET A 95 4.52 -21.97 -3.52
N TYR A 96 4.72 -21.64 -2.24
CA TYR A 96 4.61 -20.26 -1.76
C TYR A 96 5.62 -19.34 -2.44
N GLN A 97 6.89 -19.75 -2.52
CA GLN A 97 7.93 -18.96 -3.17
C GLN A 97 7.60 -18.71 -4.65
N MET A 98 7.16 -19.72 -5.38
CA MET A 98 6.77 -19.57 -6.79
C MET A 98 5.55 -18.64 -6.94
N ALA A 99 4.50 -18.85 -6.16
CA ALA A 99 3.29 -18.04 -6.21
C ALA A 99 3.53 -16.59 -5.77
N TYR A 100 4.30 -16.39 -4.70
CA TYR A 100 4.51 -15.08 -4.09
C TYR A 100 5.64 -14.28 -4.76
N ASP A 101 6.85 -14.86 -4.88
CA ASP A 101 8.00 -14.11 -5.42
C ASP A 101 7.95 -14.01 -6.93
N VAL A 102 7.70 -15.12 -7.65
CA VAL A 102 7.77 -15.14 -9.12
C VAL A 102 6.51 -14.55 -9.75
N VAL A 103 5.33 -15.03 -9.36
CA VAL A 103 4.07 -14.58 -9.98
C VAL A 103 3.60 -13.28 -9.35
N SER A 104 3.29 -13.27 -8.06
CA SER A 104 2.68 -12.09 -7.43
C SER A 104 3.61 -10.88 -7.48
N ASN A 105 4.80 -10.95 -6.88
CA ASN A 105 5.70 -9.81 -6.75
C ASN A 105 6.61 -9.59 -7.96
N GLY A 106 7.04 -10.66 -8.65
CA GLY A 106 7.92 -10.58 -9.81
C GLY A 106 7.18 -10.31 -11.14
N THR A 107 5.88 -10.61 -11.20
CA THR A 107 5.10 -10.47 -12.43
C THR A 107 3.90 -9.55 -12.28
N LEU A 108 2.91 -9.90 -11.46
CA LEU A 108 1.65 -9.15 -11.37
C LEU A 108 1.86 -7.75 -10.79
N TRP A 109 2.68 -7.62 -9.77
CA TRP A 109 3.01 -6.32 -9.19
C TRP A 109 3.69 -5.39 -10.21
N PHE A 110 4.67 -5.91 -10.99
CA PHE A 110 5.33 -5.14 -12.06
C PHE A 110 4.34 -4.75 -13.17
N CYS A 111 3.45 -5.67 -13.54
CA CYS A 111 2.41 -5.42 -14.52
C CYS A 111 1.48 -4.29 -14.06
N HIS A 112 0.96 -4.38 -12.84
CA HIS A 112 0.04 -3.38 -12.28
C HIS A 112 0.69 -2.01 -12.10
N HIS A 113 1.98 -1.95 -11.79
CA HIS A 113 2.72 -0.70 -11.64
C HIS A 113 3.36 -0.19 -12.93
N HIS A 114 3.22 -0.88 -14.07
CA HIS A 114 3.87 -0.55 -15.35
C HIS A 114 5.40 -0.45 -15.25
N LEU A 115 6.02 -1.36 -14.51
CA LEU A 115 7.44 -1.30 -14.20
C LEU A 115 8.28 -2.36 -14.91
N PHE A 116 7.73 -3.08 -15.88
CA PHE A 116 8.53 -3.97 -16.69
C PHE A 116 9.57 -3.19 -17.53
N ASP A 117 10.82 -3.63 -17.51
CA ASP A 117 11.77 -3.33 -18.56
C ASP A 117 11.36 -4.13 -19.81
N ALA A 118 10.53 -3.53 -20.65
CA ALA A 118 9.89 -4.20 -21.77
C ALA A 118 10.87 -4.83 -22.77
N ALA A 119 12.16 -4.42 -22.73
CA ALA A 119 13.20 -5.05 -23.54
C ALA A 119 13.64 -6.43 -23.01
N ARG A 120 13.41 -6.72 -21.73
CA ARG A 120 13.90 -7.92 -21.05
C ARG A 120 12.82 -8.67 -20.27
N ARG A 121 11.72 -8.02 -19.90
CA ARG A 121 10.66 -8.57 -19.02
C ARG A 121 9.26 -8.16 -19.48
N PRO A 122 8.20 -8.95 -19.19
CA PRO A 122 8.26 -10.24 -18.48
C PRO A 122 8.93 -11.33 -19.33
N ARG A 123 9.42 -12.38 -18.68
CA ARG A 123 9.95 -13.58 -19.33
C ARG A 123 9.09 -14.76 -18.89
N SER A 124 8.19 -15.20 -19.79
CA SER A 124 7.28 -16.31 -19.55
C SER A 124 7.86 -17.58 -20.20
N ASP A 125 8.85 -18.17 -19.55
CA ASP A 125 9.46 -19.44 -19.92
C ASP A 125 8.81 -20.63 -19.16
N GLU A 126 9.37 -21.83 -19.31
CA GLU A 126 8.86 -23.05 -18.67
C GLU A 126 8.81 -22.92 -17.13
N HIS A 127 9.89 -22.43 -16.53
CA HIS A 127 9.93 -22.20 -15.07
C HIS A 127 8.86 -21.20 -14.60
N TRP A 128 8.63 -20.16 -15.39
CA TRP A 128 7.53 -19.24 -15.10
C TRP A 128 6.16 -19.93 -15.23
N GLY A 129 6.01 -20.85 -16.19
CA GLY A 129 4.81 -21.67 -16.34
C GLY A 129 4.53 -22.52 -15.08
N GLU A 130 5.57 -23.17 -14.53
CA GLU A 130 5.49 -23.91 -13.28
C GLU A 130 5.07 -22.98 -12.09
N ALA A 131 5.60 -21.77 -12.06
CA ALA A 131 5.22 -20.78 -11.04
C ALA A 131 3.76 -20.32 -11.19
N TRP A 132 3.24 -20.25 -12.42
CA TRP A 132 1.83 -19.96 -12.65
C TRP A 132 0.92 -21.09 -12.14
N GLU A 133 1.28 -22.35 -12.32
CA GLU A 133 0.55 -23.49 -11.72
C GLU A 133 0.58 -23.39 -10.17
N ALA A 134 1.75 -23.07 -9.58
CA ALA A 134 1.84 -22.89 -8.14
C ALA A 134 0.95 -21.71 -7.65
N TYR A 135 0.76 -20.66 -8.44
CA TYR A 135 -0.17 -19.57 -8.11
C TYR A 135 -1.63 -20.01 -8.19
N ARG A 136 -2.00 -20.91 -9.12
CA ARG A 136 -3.32 -21.55 -9.15
C ARG A 136 -3.55 -22.39 -7.90
N ASP A 137 -2.61 -23.28 -7.56
CA ASP A 137 -2.69 -24.14 -6.38
C ASP A 137 -2.79 -23.30 -5.10
N TYR A 138 -2.05 -22.20 -5.04
CA TYR A 138 -2.12 -21.25 -3.93
C TYR A 138 -3.51 -20.63 -3.78
N ASN A 139 -4.12 -20.17 -4.87
CA ASN A 139 -5.49 -19.63 -4.84
C ASN A 139 -6.53 -20.71 -4.49
N GLN A 140 -6.35 -21.94 -5.00
CA GLN A 140 -7.22 -23.07 -4.69
C GLN A 140 -7.18 -23.43 -3.20
N MET A 141 -5.99 -23.46 -2.58
CA MET A 141 -5.82 -23.71 -1.15
C MET A 141 -6.62 -22.71 -0.30
N PHE A 142 -6.65 -21.44 -0.68
CA PHE A 142 -7.47 -20.42 -0.02
C PHE A 142 -8.97 -20.67 -0.26
N ALA A 143 -9.36 -21.03 -1.49
CA ALA A 143 -10.75 -21.32 -1.82
C ALA A 143 -11.30 -22.48 -1.01
N ASP A 144 -10.53 -23.57 -0.90
CA ASP A 144 -10.90 -24.75 -0.11
C ASP A 144 -11.09 -24.38 1.37
N ARG A 145 -10.14 -23.60 1.94
CA ARG A 145 -10.25 -23.20 3.35
C ARG A 145 -11.44 -22.27 3.60
N VAL A 146 -11.66 -21.29 2.74
CA VAL A 146 -12.85 -20.41 2.85
C VAL A 146 -14.13 -21.23 2.73
N ALA A 147 -14.18 -22.19 1.80
CA ALA A 147 -15.35 -23.08 1.63
C ALA A 147 -15.65 -23.91 2.88
N GLU A 148 -14.62 -24.32 3.63
CA GLU A 148 -14.76 -25.08 4.88
C GLU A 148 -15.23 -24.22 6.06
N VAL A 149 -14.71 -22.98 6.18
CA VAL A 149 -14.88 -22.17 7.39
C VAL A 149 -16.01 -21.16 7.31
N ALA A 150 -16.42 -20.77 6.09
CA ALA A 150 -17.48 -19.77 5.90
C ALA A 150 -18.87 -20.39 6.12
N PRO A 151 -19.68 -19.87 7.02
CA PRO A 151 -21.09 -20.20 7.15
C PRO A 151 -21.86 -19.99 5.83
N GLU A 152 -23.10 -20.53 5.75
CA GLU A 152 -23.94 -20.39 4.56
C GLU A 152 -24.38 -18.93 4.37
N GLY A 153 -24.13 -18.39 3.18
CA GLY A 153 -24.55 -17.04 2.80
C GLY A 153 -23.67 -15.92 3.30
N ASP A 154 -22.54 -16.24 3.96
CA ASP A 154 -21.60 -15.24 4.51
C ASP A 154 -20.98 -14.35 3.44
N ARG A 155 -20.48 -13.19 3.89
CA ARG A 155 -19.68 -12.26 3.09
C ARG A 155 -18.22 -12.67 3.14
N VAL A 156 -17.56 -12.64 1.99
CA VAL A 156 -16.13 -12.93 1.85
C VAL A 156 -15.43 -11.73 1.22
N LEU A 157 -14.55 -11.08 1.99
CA LEU A 157 -13.78 -9.91 1.57
C LEU A 157 -12.35 -10.34 1.24
N VAL A 158 -12.05 -10.46 -0.04
CA VAL A 158 -10.74 -10.92 -0.55
C VAL A 158 -9.87 -9.72 -0.93
N HIS A 159 -8.62 -9.75 -0.53
CA HIS A 159 -7.72 -8.62 -0.68
C HIS A 159 -6.52 -8.93 -1.56
N ASP A 160 -6.33 -8.03 -2.53
CA ASP A 160 -5.14 -7.81 -3.34
C ASP A 160 -4.82 -8.91 -4.37
N TYR A 161 -3.88 -8.61 -5.25
CA TYR A 161 -3.50 -9.34 -6.46
C TYR A 161 -2.93 -10.75 -6.22
N HIS A 162 -2.62 -11.09 -4.98
CA HIS A 162 -2.20 -12.44 -4.59
C HIS A 162 -3.31 -13.48 -4.78
N LEU A 163 -4.56 -13.05 -4.76
CA LEU A 163 -5.75 -13.91 -4.73
C LEU A 163 -6.72 -13.59 -5.87
N SER A 164 -6.18 -13.25 -7.05
CA SER A 164 -6.99 -12.86 -8.20
C SER A 164 -7.81 -14.01 -8.81
N LEU A 165 -7.38 -15.25 -8.64
CA LEU A 165 -8.10 -16.43 -9.20
C LEU A 165 -9.18 -16.99 -8.25
N LEU A 166 -9.08 -16.72 -6.98
CA LEU A 166 -9.92 -17.27 -5.91
C LEU A 166 -11.42 -17.04 -6.15
N GLY A 167 -11.83 -15.95 -6.80
CA GLY A 167 -13.24 -15.63 -7.04
C GLY A 167 -13.96 -16.68 -7.91
N CYS A 168 -13.30 -17.19 -8.93
CA CYS A 168 -13.84 -18.23 -9.80
C CYS A 168 -13.97 -19.56 -9.06
N GLU A 169 -12.96 -19.93 -8.27
CA GLU A 169 -12.95 -21.16 -7.48
C GLU A 169 -14.05 -21.14 -6.39
N LEU A 170 -14.17 -20.05 -5.66
CA LEU A 170 -15.23 -19.89 -4.67
C LEU A 170 -16.62 -19.94 -5.29
N PHE A 171 -16.81 -19.36 -6.46
CA PHE A 171 -18.10 -19.41 -7.15
C PHE A 171 -18.52 -20.84 -7.51
N GLN A 172 -17.55 -21.71 -7.83
CA GLN A 172 -17.82 -23.12 -8.11
C GLN A 172 -18.11 -23.93 -6.83
N LEU A 173 -17.31 -23.69 -5.78
CA LEU A 173 -17.40 -24.45 -4.52
C LEU A 173 -18.59 -24.00 -3.65
N ARG A 174 -18.81 -22.70 -3.56
CA ARG A 174 -19.77 -22.08 -2.63
C ARG A 174 -20.50 -20.91 -3.32
N PRO A 175 -21.44 -21.21 -4.26
CA PRO A 175 -22.20 -20.16 -4.98
C PRO A 175 -23.14 -19.35 -4.06
N ASP A 176 -23.37 -19.78 -2.85
CA ASP A 176 -24.14 -19.10 -1.80
C ASP A 176 -23.40 -17.91 -1.19
N LEU A 177 -22.05 -17.92 -1.19
CA LEU A 177 -21.25 -16.86 -0.57
C LEU A 177 -21.32 -15.54 -1.35
N ARG A 178 -21.26 -14.43 -0.64
CA ARG A 178 -21.23 -13.07 -1.17
C ARG A 178 -19.80 -12.54 -1.20
N THR A 179 -19.16 -12.59 -2.35
CA THR A 179 -17.73 -12.36 -2.48
C THR A 179 -17.39 -10.98 -3.05
N VAL A 180 -16.46 -10.28 -2.43
CA VAL A 180 -15.92 -9.01 -2.89
C VAL A 180 -14.41 -9.11 -2.97
N HIS A 181 -13.83 -8.65 -4.06
CA HIS A 181 -12.38 -8.47 -4.17
C HIS A 181 -12.01 -7.00 -4.07
N PHE A 182 -11.01 -6.66 -3.27
CA PHE A 182 -10.48 -5.31 -3.20
C PHE A 182 -9.00 -5.27 -3.58
N THR A 183 -8.66 -4.53 -4.63
CA THR A 183 -7.30 -4.37 -5.13
C THR A 183 -6.66 -3.13 -4.50
N HIS A 184 -5.57 -3.34 -3.74
CA HIS A 184 -4.84 -2.26 -3.06
C HIS A 184 -3.73 -1.65 -3.92
N THR A 185 -3.27 -2.38 -4.94
CA THR A 185 -2.34 -1.86 -5.95
C THR A 185 -3.07 -1.05 -7.03
N PRO A 186 -2.37 -0.32 -7.89
CA PRO A 186 -2.94 0.11 -9.16
C PRO A 186 -3.47 -1.11 -9.92
N PHE A 187 -4.40 -0.92 -10.86
CA PHE A 187 -4.72 -1.97 -11.81
C PHE A 187 -4.11 -1.65 -13.19
N ALA A 188 -3.55 -2.67 -13.84
CA ALA A 188 -2.96 -2.56 -15.16
C ALA A 188 -3.98 -2.08 -16.21
N ASP A 189 -3.51 -1.40 -17.23
CA ASP A 189 -4.29 -1.17 -18.43
C ASP A 189 -4.15 -2.34 -19.42
N PRO A 190 -4.94 -2.37 -20.51
CA PRO A 190 -4.84 -3.45 -21.50
C PRO A 190 -3.47 -3.58 -22.16
N ALA A 191 -2.71 -2.49 -22.30
CA ALA A 191 -1.37 -2.54 -22.91
C ALA A 191 -0.39 -3.30 -22.02
N ALA A 192 -0.42 -3.04 -20.71
CA ALA A 192 0.43 -3.75 -19.75
C ALA A 192 -0.02 -5.22 -19.57
N LEU A 193 -1.32 -5.49 -19.50
CA LEU A 193 -1.82 -6.85 -19.31
C LEU A 193 -1.53 -7.75 -20.52
N ARG A 194 -1.50 -7.21 -21.75
CA ARG A 194 -1.09 -7.92 -22.97
C ARG A 194 0.38 -8.36 -22.99
N MET A 195 1.21 -7.89 -22.08
CA MET A 195 2.60 -8.37 -21.94
C MET A 195 2.67 -9.77 -21.33
N LEU A 196 1.60 -10.22 -20.67
CA LEU A 196 1.46 -11.57 -20.15
C LEU A 196 0.99 -12.54 -21.26
N PRO A 197 1.21 -13.85 -21.11
CA PRO A 197 0.60 -14.83 -22.01
C PRO A 197 -0.92 -14.66 -22.08
N VAL A 198 -1.50 -14.80 -23.25
CA VAL A 198 -2.94 -14.56 -23.49
C VAL A 198 -3.81 -15.37 -22.53
N SER A 199 -3.49 -16.67 -22.37
CA SER A 199 -4.24 -17.55 -21.44
C SER A 199 -4.18 -17.08 -19.99
N VAL A 200 -3.06 -16.52 -19.58
CA VAL A 200 -2.87 -15.98 -18.21
C VAL A 200 -3.68 -14.70 -18.00
N ALA A 201 -3.62 -13.77 -18.97
CA ALA A 201 -4.42 -12.55 -18.89
C ALA A 201 -5.92 -12.85 -18.87
N GLU A 202 -6.37 -13.80 -19.69
CA GLU A 202 -7.76 -14.28 -19.69
C GLU A 202 -8.14 -14.91 -18.36
N GLU A 203 -7.29 -15.79 -17.82
CA GLU A 203 -7.54 -16.48 -16.55
C GLU A 203 -7.61 -15.51 -15.36
N LEU A 204 -6.73 -14.52 -15.29
CA LEU A 204 -6.81 -13.46 -14.28
C LEU A 204 -8.15 -12.69 -14.35
N LEU A 205 -8.57 -12.35 -15.56
CA LEU A 205 -9.82 -11.61 -15.75
C LEU A 205 -11.05 -12.47 -15.45
N VAL A 206 -11.00 -13.77 -15.75
CA VAL A 206 -12.04 -14.75 -15.38
C VAL A 206 -12.09 -14.93 -13.87
N GLY A 207 -10.93 -15.12 -13.21
CA GLY A 207 -10.83 -15.24 -11.76
C GLY A 207 -11.42 -14.03 -11.05
N MET A 208 -11.00 -12.84 -11.45
CA MET A 208 -11.57 -11.57 -10.98
C MET A 208 -13.08 -11.45 -11.33
N GLY A 209 -13.50 -12.02 -12.44
CA GLY A 209 -14.90 -12.08 -12.89
C GLY A 209 -15.81 -12.90 -11.97
N GLY A 210 -15.26 -13.84 -11.22
CA GLY A 210 -16.00 -14.72 -10.29
C GLY A 210 -16.51 -14.03 -9.03
N TYR A 211 -15.99 -12.89 -8.65
CA TYR A 211 -16.48 -12.11 -7.51
C TYR A 211 -17.78 -11.37 -7.84
N HIS A 212 -18.62 -11.08 -6.84
CA HIS A 212 -19.83 -10.26 -7.00
C HIS A 212 -19.47 -8.80 -7.29
N ALA A 213 -18.48 -8.26 -6.59
CA ALA A 213 -17.98 -6.90 -6.83
C ALA A 213 -16.46 -6.81 -6.73
N ARG A 214 -15.88 -5.79 -7.39
CA ARG A 214 -14.44 -5.48 -7.38
C ARG A 214 -14.26 -4.04 -6.96
N GLY A 215 -13.53 -3.85 -5.85
CA GLY A 215 -13.21 -2.55 -5.28
C GLY A 215 -11.81 -2.08 -5.64
N PHE A 216 -11.67 -0.77 -5.75
CA PHE A 216 -10.41 -0.09 -6.02
C PHE A 216 -10.32 1.20 -5.21
N HIS A 217 -9.11 1.72 -4.99
CA HIS A 217 -8.93 2.97 -4.27
C HIS A 217 -9.29 4.22 -5.08
N SER A 218 -9.26 4.15 -6.42
CA SER A 218 -9.55 5.28 -7.30
C SER A 218 -10.34 4.86 -8.53
N ASN A 219 -11.06 5.82 -9.13
CA ASN A 219 -11.82 5.59 -10.36
C ASN A 219 -10.89 5.19 -11.51
N ARG A 220 -9.66 5.70 -11.54
CA ARG A 220 -8.66 5.35 -12.54
C ARG A 220 -8.33 3.86 -12.55
N TRP A 221 -8.17 3.25 -11.38
CA TRP A 221 -7.88 1.81 -11.28
C TRP A 221 -9.08 0.95 -11.65
N ALA A 222 -10.28 1.36 -11.24
CA ALA A 222 -11.52 0.72 -11.68
C ALA A 222 -11.68 0.79 -13.21
N ALA A 223 -11.39 1.94 -13.81
CA ALA A 223 -11.45 2.11 -15.27
C ALA A 223 -10.41 1.24 -16.01
N GLY A 224 -9.21 1.08 -15.44
CA GLY A 224 -8.17 0.16 -15.94
C GLY A 224 -8.67 -1.28 -16.01
N TYR A 225 -9.22 -1.78 -14.90
CA TYR A 225 -9.83 -3.11 -14.83
C TYR A 225 -10.97 -3.27 -15.86
N GLN A 226 -11.89 -2.32 -15.91
CA GLN A 226 -13.01 -2.36 -16.85
C GLN A 226 -12.53 -2.35 -18.32
N ALA A 227 -11.47 -1.61 -18.62
CA ALA A 227 -10.87 -1.60 -19.96
C ALA A 227 -10.27 -2.98 -20.30
N CYS A 228 -9.55 -3.60 -19.37
CA CYS A 228 -9.03 -4.96 -19.53
C CYS A 228 -10.15 -5.97 -19.76
N GLN A 229 -11.22 -5.92 -18.99
CA GLN A 229 -12.39 -6.80 -19.20
C GLN A 229 -13.03 -6.61 -20.57
N ARG A 230 -13.17 -5.38 -21.06
CA ARG A 230 -13.76 -5.12 -22.39
C ARG A 230 -12.88 -5.57 -23.54
N GLU A 231 -11.56 -5.44 -23.42
CA GLU A 231 -10.63 -5.65 -24.53
C GLU A 231 -10.00 -7.06 -24.56
N LEU A 232 -9.86 -7.71 -23.41
CA LEU A 232 -9.14 -8.96 -23.22
C LEU A 232 -9.99 -10.02 -22.54
N GLY A 233 -11.07 -9.62 -21.82
CA GLY A 233 -11.92 -10.56 -21.11
C GLY A 233 -12.69 -11.47 -22.05
N THR A 234 -12.79 -12.74 -21.71
CA THR A 234 -13.75 -13.65 -22.30
C THR A 234 -15.11 -13.44 -21.64
N SER A 235 -16.20 -13.68 -22.35
CA SER A 235 -17.59 -13.46 -21.88
C SER A 235 -18.02 -14.28 -20.64
N ARG A 236 -17.11 -14.85 -19.90
CA ARG A 236 -17.32 -15.67 -18.69
C ARG A 236 -17.29 -14.81 -17.42
N THR A 237 -18.03 -13.73 -17.40
CA THR A 237 -18.51 -13.15 -16.14
C THR A 237 -19.70 -13.98 -15.63
N ARG A 238 -20.06 -13.87 -14.34
CA ARG A 238 -21.28 -14.48 -13.79
C ARG A 238 -22.43 -14.19 -14.78
N GLU A 239 -23.09 -15.26 -15.27
CA GLU A 239 -24.09 -15.14 -16.31
C GLU A 239 -25.20 -14.15 -15.90
N GLY A 240 -25.36 -13.09 -16.69
CA GLY A 240 -26.43 -12.09 -16.53
C GLY A 240 -26.12 -10.87 -15.68
N GLU A 241 -24.99 -10.82 -14.94
CA GLU A 241 -24.58 -9.66 -14.15
C GLU A 241 -23.47 -8.89 -14.89
N GLY A 242 -23.63 -7.59 -15.05
CA GLY A 242 -22.60 -6.72 -15.60
C GLY A 242 -21.36 -6.65 -14.71
N ILE A 243 -20.25 -6.08 -15.21
CA ILE A 243 -19.02 -5.87 -14.45
C ILE A 243 -19.33 -4.92 -13.29
N SER A 244 -19.53 -5.45 -12.07
CA SER A 244 -19.76 -4.62 -10.89
C SER A 244 -18.42 -4.16 -10.33
N THR A 245 -18.13 -2.85 -10.41
CA THR A 245 -16.97 -2.22 -9.79
C THR A 245 -17.40 -1.08 -8.89
N PHE A 246 -16.67 -0.85 -7.82
CA PHE A 246 -16.85 0.32 -6.95
C PHE A 246 -15.50 0.93 -6.57
N THR A 247 -15.53 2.16 -6.13
CA THR A 247 -14.34 2.89 -5.69
C THR A 247 -14.51 3.30 -4.24
N SER A 248 -13.52 3.00 -3.43
CA SER A 248 -13.49 3.35 -2.02
C SER A 248 -12.05 3.55 -1.56
N ALA A 249 -11.68 4.80 -1.27
CA ALA A 249 -10.36 5.11 -0.77
C ALA A 249 -10.28 4.85 0.74
N LEU A 250 -9.24 4.13 1.16
CA LEU A 250 -8.93 3.92 2.58
C LEU A 250 -8.45 5.22 3.23
N THR A 251 -8.85 5.44 4.47
CA THR A 251 -8.41 6.60 5.27
C THR A 251 -7.72 6.07 6.54
N PRO A 252 -6.56 6.62 6.95
CA PRO A 252 -5.96 6.29 8.22
C PRO A 252 -6.84 6.78 9.37
N ASP A 253 -6.74 6.13 10.54
CA ASP A 253 -7.44 6.57 11.74
C ASP A 253 -6.74 7.80 12.34
N PRO A 254 -7.42 8.97 12.38
CA PRO A 254 -6.80 10.20 12.87
C PRO A 254 -6.49 10.17 14.36
N ASP A 255 -7.35 9.51 15.16
CA ASP A 255 -7.20 9.46 16.62
C ASP A 255 -6.05 8.53 16.98
N GLN A 256 -5.99 7.33 16.39
CA GLN A 256 -4.88 6.40 16.58
C GLN A 256 -3.54 7.03 16.17
N LEU A 257 -3.53 7.77 15.08
CA LEU A 257 -2.31 8.41 14.59
C LEU A 257 -1.88 9.58 15.50
N ALA A 258 -2.83 10.34 16.03
CA ALA A 258 -2.57 11.41 17.00
C ALA A 258 -2.03 10.83 18.32
N ASP A 259 -2.60 9.72 18.81
CA ASP A 259 -2.12 9.01 19.99
C ASP A 259 -0.69 8.50 19.78
N THR A 260 -0.40 7.94 18.61
CA THR A 260 0.96 7.50 18.24
C THR A 260 1.92 8.69 18.24
N ALA A 261 1.57 9.80 17.61
CA ALA A 261 2.41 11.00 17.57
C ALA A 261 2.68 11.62 18.95
N ALA A 262 1.80 11.38 19.93
CA ALA A 262 1.95 11.86 21.30
C ALA A 262 2.86 10.98 22.17
N GLN A 263 3.30 9.83 21.72
CA GLN A 263 4.15 8.89 22.48
C GLN A 263 5.51 9.50 22.82
N PRO A 264 6.09 9.17 23.99
CA PRO A 264 7.45 9.60 24.36
C PRO A 264 8.52 9.21 23.35
N GLU A 265 8.40 8.02 22.79
CA GLU A 265 9.33 7.43 21.81
C GLU A 265 9.34 8.23 20.50
N VAL A 266 8.20 8.76 20.06
CA VAL A 266 8.11 9.64 18.89
C VAL A 266 8.79 10.98 19.18
N ARG A 267 8.65 11.53 20.40
CA ARG A 267 9.34 12.76 20.79
C ARG A 267 10.87 12.57 20.86
N GLU A 268 11.34 11.42 21.34
CA GLU A 268 12.75 11.07 21.34
C GLU A 268 13.27 10.90 19.90
N ALA A 269 12.54 10.19 19.05
CA ALA A 269 12.87 10.03 17.64
C ALA A 269 12.94 11.39 16.92
N LEU A 270 12.01 12.32 17.22
CA LEU A 270 12.04 13.68 16.68
C LEU A 270 13.28 14.45 17.14
N ALA A 271 13.66 14.36 18.42
CA ALA A 271 14.85 15.03 18.93
C ALA A 271 16.14 14.51 18.24
N ASN A 272 16.23 13.20 18.03
CA ASN A 272 17.33 12.56 17.29
C ASN A 272 17.36 13.02 15.83
N LEU A 273 16.18 13.13 15.21
CA LEU A 273 16.04 13.61 13.84
C LEU A 273 16.48 15.08 13.71
N GLU A 274 16.06 15.97 14.62
CA GLU A 274 16.48 17.38 14.65
C GLU A 274 18.00 17.52 14.81
N GLN A 275 18.64 16.64 15.58
CA GLN A 275 20.10 16.60 15.66
C GLN A 275 20.73 16.21 14.32
N ALA A 276 20.18 15.23 13.62
CA ALA A 276 20.65 14.80 12.29
C ALA A 276 20.44 15.88 11.23
N ILE A 277 19.32 16.60 11.30
CA ILE A 277 19.00 17.75 10.43
C ILE A 277 19.99 18.91 10.69
N GLY A 278 20.51 19.04 11.91
CA GLY A 278 21.43 20.10 12.33
C GLY A 278 20.74 21.40 12.75
N GLY A 279 19.53 21.33 13.27
CA GLY A 279 18.79 22.42 13.91
C GLY A 279 17.40 22.69 13.35
N ALA A 280 16.55 23.27 14.18
CA ALA A 280 15.12 23.50 13.91
C ALA A 280 14.84 24.58 12.85
N ASP A 281 15.83 25.43 12.52
CA ASP A 281 15.67 26.55 11.57
C ASP A 281 15.77 26.11 10.09
N ARG A 282 16.20 24.87 9.85
CA ARG A 282 16.28 24.34 8.49
C ARG A 282 14.91 23.87 7.99
N GLN A 283 14.63 24.18 6.72
CA GLN A 283 13.48 23.61 6.04
C GLN A 283 13.73 22.12 5.74
N VAL A 284 12.70 21.30 5.86
CA VAL A 284 12.83 19.85 5.72
C VAL A 284 11.88 19.33 4.67
N ILE A 285 12.46 18.71 3.65
CA ILE A 285 11.70 17.87 2.73
C ILE A 285 11.73 16.46 3.31
N VAL A 286 10.58 15.84 3.50
CA VAL A 286 10.46 14.47 4.01
C VAL A 286 9.88 13.57 2.94
N ARG A 287 10.34 12.34 2.91
CA ARG A 287 9.64 11.21 2.27
C ARG A 287 9.66 10.01 3.20
N VAL A 288 8.60 9.20 3.15
CA VAL A 288 8.48 7.94 3.90
C VAL A 288 8.01 6.87 2.93
N ASP A 289 8.88 5.91 2.59
CA ASP A 289 8.60 4.90 1.59
C ASP A 289 9.37 3.62 1.85
N ARG A 290 8.83 2.50 1.37
CA ARG A 290 9.62 1.29 1.14
C ARG A 290 10.56 1.53 -0.04
N MET A 291 11.76 0.92 -0.04
CA MET A 291 12.67 0.95 -1.19
C MET A 291 12.12 0.08 -2.33
N GLU A 292 11.08 0.57 -2.97
CA GLU A 292 10.41 -0.07 -4.11
C GLU A 292 10.53 0.81 -5.36
N LEU A 293 10.66 0.15 -6.51
CA LEU A 293 10.80 0.86 -7.80
C LEU A 293 9.61 1.81 -8.06
N SER A 294 8.40 1.43 -7.65
CA SER A 294 7.19 2.25 -7.81
C SER A 294 7.25 3.57 -7.02
N LYS A 295 8.00 3.61 -5.93
CA LYS A 295 8.09 4.78 -5.04
C LYS A 295 8.98 5.90 -5.60
N ASN A 296 9.77 5.61 -6.67
CA ASN A 296 10.49 6.64 -7.43
C ASN A 296 11.47 7.49 -6.62
N LEU A 297 12.24 6.83 -5.73
CA LEU A 297 13.17 7.52 -4.83
C LEU A 297 14.22 8.31 -5.62
N LEU A 298 14.78 7.70 -6.66
CA LEU A 298 15.88 8.27 -7.45
C LEU A 298 15.52 9.62 -8.07
N ARG A 299 14.33 9.71 -8.73
CA ARG A 299 13.91 11.00 -9.31
C ARG A 299 13.65 12.08 -8.25
N GLY A 300 13.22 11.67 -7.05
CA GLY A 300 13.11 12.60 -5.91
C GLY A 300 14.46 13.17 -5.50
N PHE A 301 15.51 12.35 -5.44
CA PHE A 301 16.87 12.78 -5.11
C PHE A 301 17.50 13.58 -6.23
N TRP A 302 17.31 13.22 -7.49
CA TRP A 302 17.78 14.01 -8.63
C TRP A 302 17.12 15.39 -8.68
N ALA A 303 15.81 15.47 -8.41
CA ALA A 303 15.11 16.75 -8.32
C ALA A 303 15.64 17.62 -7.17
N PHE A 304 15.97 17.02 -6.04
CA PHE A 304 16.57 17.74 -4.92
C PHE A 304 17.99 18.23 -5.25
N GLU A 305 18.83 17.42 -5.88
CA GLU A 305 20.16 17.82 -6.33
C GLU A 305 20.08 19.00 -7.32
N GLU A 306 19.21 18.90 -8.32
CA GLU A 306 18.99 19.97 -9.30
C GLU A 306 18.42 21.24 -8.64
N LEU A 307 17.56 21.11 -7.62
CA LEU A 307 17.09 22.24 -6.83
C LEU A 307 18.24 22.98 -6.14
N LEU A 308 19.21 22.27 -5.55
CA LEU A 308 20.40 22.88 -4.94
C LEU A 308 21.28 23.60 -5.97
N GLU A 309 21.41 23.04 -7.19
CA GLU A 309 22.13 23.69 -8.29
C GLU A 309 21.46 24.99 -8.74
N GLN A 310 20.13 24.95 -8.92
CA GLN A 310 19.35 26.10 -9.39
C GLN A 310 19.15 27.17 -8.31
N ARG A 311 19.20 26.80 -7.03
CA ARG A 311 18.91 27.65 -5.87
C ARG A 311 20.02 27.60 -4.82
N PRO A 312 21.22 28.16 -5.09
CA PRO A 312 22.34 28.12 -4.13
C PRO A 312 22.03 28.74 -2.76
N GLN A 313 21.04 29.63 -2.67
CA GLN A 313 20.55 30.17 -1.39
C GLN A 313 19.90 29.14 -0.45
N LEU A 314 19.55 27.95 -0.95
CA LEU A 314 19.04 26.84 -0.15
C LEU A 314 20.14 25.99 0.47
N LEU A 315 21.39 26.12 0.03
CA LEU A 315 22.52 25.42 0.64
C LEU A 315 22.59 25.72 2.13
N GLU A 316 22.80 24.68 2.94
CA GLU A 316 22.79 24.69 4.40
C GLU A 316 21.45 25.07 5.07
N ARG A 317 20.42 25.39 4.28
CA ARG A 317 19.09 25.79 4.78
C ARG A 317 18.02 24.74 4.58
N VAL A 318 18.20 23.80 3.67
CA VAL A 318 17.25 22.72 3.40
C VAL A 318 17.92 21.37 3.61
N VAL A 319 17.18 20.42 4.18
CA VAL A 319 17.60 19.02 4.33
C VAL A 319 16.52 18.12 3.77
N PHE A 320 16.92 17.10 3.02
CA PHE A 320 16.03 16.06 2.55
C PHE A 320 16.15 14.85 3.50
N VAL A 321 15.11 14.55 4.26
CA VAL A 321 15.01 13.38 5.13
C VAL A 321 14.27 12.27 4.39
N ALA A 322 14.94 11.18 4.12
CA ALA A 322 14.38 10.02 3.45
C ALA A 322 14.29 8.84 4.43
N MET A 323 13.09 8.54 4.90
CA MET A 323 12.74 7.31 5.61
C MET A 323 12.48 6.25 4.54
N ALA A 324 13.49 5.45 4.19
CA ALA A 324 13.42 4.53 3.07
C ALA A 324 13.90 3.14 3.52
N TYR A 325 12.97 2.27 3.86
CA TYR A 325 13.29 0.96 4.42
C TYR A 325 13.23 -0.16 3.37
N PRO A 326 14.07 -1.20 3.50
CA PRO A 326 14.16 -2.30 2.55
C PRO A 326 12.83 -3.03 2.38
N SER A 327 12.58 -3.51 1.15
CA SER A 327 11.41 -4.32 0.81
C SER A 327 11.82 -5.44 -0.13
N ARG A 328 11.15 -6.60 -0.06
CA ARG A 328 11.26 -7.74 -0.99
C ARG A 328 12.71 -8.09 -1.37
N GLN A 329 13.59 -8.18 -0.39
CA GLN A 329 15.04 -8.44 -0.60
C GLN A 329 15.35 -9.78 -1.29
N GLY A 330 14.37 -10.68 -1.45
CA GLY A 330 14.49 -11.88 -2.27
C GLY A 330 14.52 -11.63 -3.79
N LEU A 331 14.15 -10.43 -4.25
CA LEU A 331 14.09 -10.08 -5.67
C LEU A 331 15.31 -9.25 -6.08
N ALA A 332 16.02 -9.69 -7.13
CA ALA A 332 17.25 -9.06 -7.61
C ALA A 332 17.05 -7.58 -8.01
N GLU A 333 15.89 -7.24 -8.59
CA GLU A 333 15.54 -5.89 -8.98
C GLU A 333 15.45 -4.94 -7.79
N TYR A 334 14.96 -5.43 -6.64
CA TYR A 334 14.86 -4.63 -5.41
C TYR A 334 16.23 -4.40 -4.78
N LEU A 335 17.10 -5.42 -4.75
CA LEU A 335 18.46 -5.29 -4.27
C LEU A 335 19.28 -4.31 -5.15
N ALA A 336 19.14 -4.42 -6.47
CA ALA A 336 19.79 -3.50 -7.40
C ALA A 336 19.31 -2.06 -7.18
N TYR A 337 18.00 -1.85 -7.01
CA TYR A 337 17.42 -0.54 -6.75
C TYR A 337 17.85 0.05 -5.42
N GLN A 338 17.93 -0.76 -4.35
CA GLN A 338 18.46 -0.32 -3.05
C GLN A 338 19.90 0.19 -3.20
N ASN A 339 20.78 -0.56 -3.86
CA ASN A 339 22.17 -0.16 -4.09
C ASN A 339 22.27 1.14 -4.90
N GLU A 340 21.38 1.34 -5.89
CA GLU A 340 21.34 2.56 -6.70
C GLU A 340 20.87 3.77 -5.86
N VAL A 341 19.90 3.59 -4.99
CA VAL A 341 19.41 4.60 -4.04
C VAL A 341 20.52 5.03 -3.09
N GLU A 342 21.17 4.08 -2.43
CA GLU A 342 22.23 4.35 -1.46
C GLU A 342 23.44 5.04 -2.11
N SER A 343 23.86 4.56 -3.28
CA SER A 343 24.98 5.18 -4.02
C SER A 343 24.64 6.57 -4.57
N THR A 344 23.40 6.81 -4.97
CA THR A 344 22.94 8.14 -5.40
C THR A 344 22.97 9.12 -4.25
N VAL A 345 22.48 8.75 -3.08
CA VAL A 345 22.53 9.59 -1.87
C VAL A 345 23.97 9.87 -1.45
N ALA A 346 24.82 8.84 -1.45
CA ALA A 346 26.25 9.00 -1.10
C ALA A 346 26.93 10.00 -2.03
N ARG A 347 26.72 9.90 -3.36
CA ARG A 347 27.26 10.80 -4.36
C ARG A 347 26.78 12.25 -4.17
N ILE A 348 25.50 12.46 -3.90
CA ILE A 348 24.94 13.81 -3.68
C ILE A 348 25.53 14.40 -2.41
N ASN A 349 25.60 13.62 -1.32
CA ASN A 349 26.19 14.09 -0.07
C ASN A 349 27.68 14.38 -0.22
N GLU A 350 28.46 13.56 -0.92
CA GLU A 350 29.87 13.82 -1.19
C GLU A 350 30.08 15.14 -1.95
N ARG A 351 29.19 15.46 -2.88
CA ARG A 351 29.27 16.68 -3.69
C ARG A 351 28.94 17.95 -2.91
N TRP A 352 27.96 17.90 -2.02
CA TRP A 352 27.33 19.11 -1.47
C TRP A 352 27.51 19.30 0.03
N ALA A 353 27.85 18.25 0.80
CA ALA A 353 27.96 18.37 2.27
C ALA A 353 29.03 19.38 2.69
N THR A 354 28.73 20.09 3.77
CA THR A 354 29.67 21.03 4.44
C THR A 354 29.75 20.63 5.93
N PRO A 355 30.75 21.16 6.67
CA PRO A 355 30.78 20.94 8.10
C PRO A 355 29.50 21.40 8.79
N GLY A 356 28.77 20.45 9.38
CA GLY A 356 27.49 20.72 10.08
C GLY A 356 26.23 20.69 9.19
N TRP A 357 26.35 20.31 7.91
CA TRP A 357 25.19 20.11 7.04
C TRP A 357 25.38 18.93 6.09
N THR A 358 24.45 17.99 6.19
CA THR A 358 24.30 16.86 5.26
C THR A 358 23.04 17.06 4.45
N PRO A 359 23.11 17.19 3.10
CA PRO A 359 21.95 17.46 2.24
C PRO A 359 20.84 16.43 2.36
N ILE A 360 21.20 15.14 2.34
CA ILE A 360 20.25 14.04 2.41
C ILE A 360 20.56 13.17 3.63
N VAL A 361 19.63 13.10 4.55
CA VAL A 361 19.63 12.15 5.69
C VAL A 361 18.81 10.94 5.26
N LEU A 362 19.50 9.84 4.91
CA LEU A 362 18.87 8.57 4.53
C LEU A 362 18.82 7.64 5.73
N LEU A 363 17.61 7.21 6.11
CA LEU A 363 17.34 6.28 7.21
C LEU A 363 16.70 5.02 6.63
N VAL A 364 17.41 3.89 6.72
CA VAL A 364 17.06 2.63 6.04
C VAL A 364 16.36 1.63 6.95
N GLU A 365 16.20 1.94 8.21
CA GLU A 365 15.54 1.06 9.19
C GLU A 365 14.01 1.18 9.06
N ASP A 366 13.32 0.03 9.17
CA ASP A 366 11.86 0.00 9.27
C ASP A 366 11.45 0.35 10.72
N ASP A 367 11.18 1.64 10.93
CA ASP A 367 10.80 2.20 12.22
C ASP A 367 9.60 3.13 12.05
N TYR A 368 8.44 2.60 12.41
CA TYR A 368 7.17 3.33 12.28
C TYR A 368 7.14 4.61 13.14
N LEU A 369 7.62 4.55 14.39
CA LEU A 369 7.61 5.70 15.30
C LEU A 369 8.52 6.82 14.81
N ARG A 370 9.67 6.47 14.25
CA ARG A 370 10.58 7.42 13.60
C ARG A 370 9.95 8.02 12.33
N SER A 371 9.21 7.23 11.57
CA SER A 371 8.47 7.72 10.41
C SER A 371 7.40 8.72 10.82
N VAL A 372 6.63 8.44 11.88
CA VAL A 372 5.66 9.38 12.44
C VAL A 372 6.35 10.65 12.93
N ALA A 373 7.50 10.56 13.61
CA ALA A 373 8.30 11.72 14.02
C ALA A 373 8.70 12.61 12.83
N ALA A 374 9.17 12.02 11.73
CA ALA A 374 9.49 12.76 10.51
C ALA A 374 8.24 13.44 9.92
N LEU A 375 7.09 12.77 9.94
CA LEU A 375 5.82 13.33 9.47
C LEU A 375 5.31 14.49 10.35
N THR A 376 5.67 14.57 11.61
CA THR A 376 5.34 15.77 12.43
C THR A 376 6.14 17.00 12.03
N ARG A 377 7.30 16.81 11.38
CA ARG A 377 8.36 17.84 11.21
C ARG A 377 8.42 18.47 9.81
N TYR A 378 7.92 17.83 8.77
CA TYR A 378 8.16 18.29 7.41
C TYR A 378 7.64 19.72 7.13
N ASP A 379 8.39 20.45 6.31
CA ASP A 379 7.92 21.64 5.62
C ASP A 379 7.37 21.29 4.23
N VAL A 380 7.95 20.27 3.59
CA VAL A 380 7.45 19.66 2.33
C VAL A 380 7.44 18.14 2.49
N LEU A 381 6.32 17.50 2.20
CA LEU A 381 6.22 16.04 2.08
C LEU A 381 6.20 15.66 0.60
N LEU A 382 7.26 15.03 0.13
CA LEU A 382 7.36 14.57 -1.26
C LEU A 382 6.85 13.13 -1.39
N VAL A 383 5.75 12.97 -2.08
CA VAL A 383 5.12 11.68 -2.39
C VAL A 383 5.01 11.57 -3.91
N ASN A 384 6.05 11.03 -4.56
CA ASN A 384 6.18 11.04 -6.01
C ASN A 384 6.23 9.65 -6.67
N PRO A 385 5.37 8.69 -6.29
CA PRO A 385 5.40 7.36 -6.90
C PRO A 385 5.16 7.44 -8.41
N ILE A 386 5.78 6.51 -9.15
CA ILE A 386 5.52 6.31 -10.58
C ILE A 386 4.07 5.88 -10.77
N ARG A 387 3.58 5.00 -9.88
CA ARG A 387 2.22 4.50 -9.83
C ARG A 387 1.98 3.88 -8.46
N ASP A 388 0.87 4.22 -7.82
CA ASP A 388 0.53 3.71 -6.48
C ASP A 388 -0.99 3.50 -6.37
N GLY A 389 -1.41 2.42 -5.72
CA GLY A 389 -2.83 2.12 -5.53
C GLY A 389 -3.57 3.20 -4.77
N LEU A 390 -2.98 3.67 -3.67
CA LEU A 390 -3.51 4.75 -2.84
C LEU A 390 -2.41 5.72 -2.39
N ASN A 391 -1.48 5.25 -1.58
CA ASN A 391 -0.47 5.92 -0.76
C ASN A 391 -1.06 6.53 0.53
N LEU A 392 -0.88 5.84 1.65
CA LEU A 392 -1.38 6.32 2.95
C LEU A 392 -0.55 7.48 3.52
N VAL A 393 0.76 7.55 3.21
CA VAL A 393 1.66 8.57 3.77
C VAL A 393 1.20 9.99 3.44
N CYS A 394 0.67 10.22 2.24
CA CYS A 394 0.12 11.53 1.87
C CYS A 394 -1.16 11.91 2.64
N LYS A 395 -1.79 10.95 3.32
CA LYS A 395 -2.92 11.17 4.23
C LYS A 395 -2.46 11.23 5.70
N GLU A 396 -1.52 10.38 6.10
CA GLU A 396 -0.98 10.34 7.47
C GLU A 396 -0.21 11.62 7.81
N GLY A 397 0.67 12.05 6.91
CA GLY A 397 1.49 13.25 7.12
C GLY A 397 0.70 14.49 7.53
N PRO A 398 -0.33 14.91 6.79
CA PRO A 398 -1.13 16.10 7.12
C PRO A 398 -1.87 16.02 8.46
N LEU A 399 -2.22 14.81 8.92
CA LEU A 399 -2.93 14.61 10.18
C LEU A 399 -2.04 14.87 11.41
N VAL A 400 -0.74 14.59 11.31
CA VAL A 400 0.21 14.76 12.43
C VAL A 400 1.14 15.95 12.28
N ASN A 401 1.20 16.57 11.09
CA ASN A 401 2.12 17.68 10.83
C ASN A 401 1.79 18.91 11.66
N THR A 402 2.82 19.46 12.34
CA THR A 402 2.67 20.63 13.24
C THR A 402 3.09 21.93 12.59
N ARG A 403 3.57 21.91 11.34
CA ARG A 403 4.19 23.06 10.67
C ARG A 403 3.39 23.59 9.46
N ASN A 404 2.17 23.08 9.26
CA ASN A 404 1.40 23.31 8.04
C ASN A 404 2.22 23.00 6.77
N GLY A 405 2.92 21.86 6.78
CA GLY A 405 3.75 21.42 5.68
C GLY A 405 2.94 21.18 4.41
N VAL A 406 3.56 21.45 3.26
CA VAL A 406 2.95 21.27 1.95
C VAL A 406 3.18 19.85 1.46
N VAL A 407 2.15 19.21 0.88
CA VAL A 407 2.29 17.90 0.25
C VAL A 407 2.46 18.07 -1.26
N ALA A 408 3.58 17.60 -1.79
CA ALA A 408 3.87 17.47 -3.21
C ALA A 408 3.53 16.03 -3.63
N LEU A 409 2.39 15.84 -4.30
CA LEU A 409 1.80 14.53 -4.57
C LEU A 409 1.81 14.18 -6.06
N SER A 410 2.31 12.98 -6.38
CA SER A 410 2.22 12.44 -7.73
C SER A 410 0.76 12.28 -8.17
N ARG A 411 0.45 12.76 -9.38
CA ARG A 411 -0.83 12.51 -10.04
C ARG A 411 -1.08 11.03 -10.36
N GLU A 412 -0.05 10.19 -10.23
CA GLU A 412 -0.11 8.75 -10.43
C GLU A 412 -0.41 7.98 -9.12
N ALA A 413 -0.55 8.66 -7.98
CA ALA A 413 -1.04 8.08 -6.74
C ALA A 413 -2.57 8.02 -6.73
N GLY A 414 -3.17 6.91 -6.28
CA GLY A 414 -4.62 6.77 -6.21
C GLY A 414 -5.30 7.81 -5.32
N ALA A 415 -4.63 8.26 -4.27
CA ALA A 415 -5.12 9.31 -3.39
C ALA A 415 -5.19 10.70 -4.08
N PHE A 416 -4.53 10.89 -5.21
CA PHE A 416 -4.53 12.18 -5.91
C PHE A 416 -5.93 12.65 -6.31
N GLU A 417 -6.79 11.73 -6.77
CA GLU A 417 -8.18 12.09 -7.16
C GLU A 417 -8.97 12.73 -6.01
N GLU A 418 -8.71 12.32 -4.79
CA GLU A 418 -9.38 12.83 -3.59
C GLU A 418 -8.71 14.10 -3.05
N LEU A 419 -7.38 14.16 -3.09
CA LEU A 419 -6.59 15.13 -2.36
C LEU A 419 -6.13 16.34 -3.20
N TRP A 420 -6.30 16.29 -4.53
CA TRP A 420 -5.77 17.29 -5.45
C TRP A 420 -6.06 18.76 -5.09
N PRO A 421 -7.19 19.13 -4.44
CA PRO A 421 -7.41 20.52 -4.06
C PRO A 421 -6.48 21.04 -2.94
N GLY A 422 -5.86 20.12 -2.18
CA GLY A 422 -5.01 20.45 -1.03
C GLY A 422 -3.53 20.12 -1.21
N VAL A 423 -3.08 19.75 -2.43
CA VAL A 423 -1.70 19.31 -2.70
C VAL A 423 -1.11 20.06 -3.89
N LEU A 424 0.21 20.08 -4.00
CA LEU A 424 0.90 20.45 -5.23
C LEU A 424 1.08 19.21 -6.11
N GLU A 425 0.65 19.31 -7.37
CA GLU A 425 0.74 18.20 -8.33
C GLU A 425 2.19 17.95 -8.77
N VAL A 426 2.61 16.68 -8.73
CA VAL A 426 3.88 16.22 -9.28
C VAL A 426 3.64 15.28 -10.46
N ASN A 427 4.28 15.55 -11.60
CA ASN A 427 4.48 14.55 -12.65
C ASN A 427 5.70 13.70 -12.26
N PRO A 428 5.56 12.40 -11.90
CA PRO A 428 6.65 11.60 -11.35
C PRO A 428 7.76 11.30 -12.36
N PHE A 429 7.56 11.57 -13.64
CA PHE A 429 8.54 11.39 -14.71
C PHE A 429 9.32 12.66 -15.06
N ASP A 430 8.85 13.81 -14.58
CA ASP A 430 9.42 15.12 -14.87
C ASP A 430 10.23 15.63 -13.67
N VAL A 431 11.56 15.48 -13.77
CA VAL A 431 12.49 15.92 -12.72
C VAL A 431 12.45 17.44 -12.60
N GLY A 432 12.55 18.20 -13.71
CA GLY A 432 12.52 19.66 -13.69
C GLY A 432 11.18 20.24 -13.20
N GLY A 433 10.06 19.60 -13.55
CA GLY A 433 8.74 19.91 -12.98
C GLY A 433 8.73 19.67 -11.47
N THR A 434 9.32 18.58 -10.99
CA THR A 434 9.44 18.29 -9.55
C THR A 434 10.30 19.34 -8.84
N VAL A 435 11.41 19.80 -9.43
CA VAL A 435 12.21 20.92 -8.91
C VAL A 435 11.35 22.16 -8.71
N SER A 436 10.55 22.51 -9.71
CA SER A 436 9.66 23.68 -9.67
C SER A 436 8.64 23.57 -8.54
N VAL A 437 8.05 22.39 -8.34
CA VAL A 437 7.08 22.11 -7.26
C VAL A 437 7.76 22.21 -5.89
N LEU A 438 8.95 21.62 -5.72
CA LEU A 438 9.70 21.71 -4.46
C LEU A 438 10.08 23.16 -4.14
N ALA A 439 10.55 23.93 -5.14
CA ALA A 439 10.85 25.34 -4.98
C ALA A 439 9.60 26.15 -4.57
N GLN A 440 8.47 25.94 -5.24
CA GLN A 440 7.19 26.57 -4.89
C GLN A 440 6.78 26.26 -3.44
N ALA A 441 6.87 24.99 -3.04
CA ALA A 441 6.49 24.56 -1.70
C ALA A 441 7.38 25.20 -0.60
N LEU A 442 8.69 25.32 -0.85
CA LEU A 442 9.64 25.92 0.09
C LEU A 442 9.50 27.45 0.19
N ASP A 443 9.11 28.12 -0.92
CA ASP A 443 8.94 29.58 -0.98
C ASP A 443 7.51 30.03 -0.58
N MET A 444 6.58 29.07 -0.34
CA MET A 444 5.18 29.38 -0.07
C MET A 444 4.99 30.13 1.26
N GLU A 445 4.19 31.18 1.22
CA GLU A 445 3.89 32.01 2.38
C GLU A 445 3.08 31.25 3.45
N ASP A 446 3.30 31.54 4.73
CA ASP A 446 2.68 30.83 5.86
C ASP A 446 1.15 30.78 5.79
N ALA A 447 0.52 31.85 5.33
CA ALA A 447 -0.95 31.90 5.21
C ALA A 447 -1.48 30.95 4.14
N GLU A 448 -0.77 30.81 3.00
CA GLU A 448 -1.11 29.90 1.93
C GLU A 448 -0.88 28.44 2.35
N ARG A 449 0.27 28.16 2.98
CA ARG A 449 0.58 26.85 3.58
C ARG A 449 -0.50 26.41 4.57
N ALA A 450 -0.90 27.29 5.47
CA ALA A 450 -1.94 27.01 6.47
C ALA A 450 -3.30 26.72 5.82
N ALA A 451 -3.66 27.45 4.76
CA ALA A 451 -4.89 27.23 4.03
C ALA A 451 -4.89 25.87 3.31
N MET A 452 -3.79 25.54 2.62
CA MET A 452 -3.65 24.23 1.95
C MET A 452 -3.68 23.08 2.95
N ALA A 453 -2.91 23.15 4.03
CA ALA A 453 -2.86 22.14 5.08
C ALA A 453 -4.23 21.93 5.75
N LYS A 454 -5.00 23.01 5.94
CA LYS A 454 -6.37 22.94 6.45
C LYS A 454 -7.29 22.19 5.47
N THR A 455 -7.30 22.61 4.21
CA THR A 455 -8.10 21.96 3.15
C THR A 455 -7.79 20.47 3.07
N LEU A 456 -6.50 20.12 3.10
CA LEU A 456 -6.07 18.72 3.00
C LEU A 456 -6.54 17.89 4.19
N ARG A 457 -6.42 18.41 5.43
CA ARG A 457 -6.95 17.74 6.64
C ARG A 457 -8.47 17.56 6.57
N GLU A 458 -9.21 18.58 6.14
CA GLU A 458 -10.67 18.50 5.98
C GLU A 458 -11.09 17.43 4.98
N LEU A 459 -10.39 17.33 3.84
CA LEU A 459 -10.62 16.27 2.84
C LEU A 459 -10.37 14.87 3.43
N ILE A 460 -9.26 14.67 4.14
CA ILE A 460 -8.89 13.37 4.71
C ILE A 460 -9.92 12.93 5.75
N VAL A 461 -10.28 13.80 6.70
CA VAL A 461 -11.20 13.44 7.80
C VAL A 461 -12.67 13.40 7.38
N SER A 462 -13.00 13.90 6.18
CA SER A 462 -14.38 13.86 5.67
C SER A 462 -14.95 12.44 5.54
N ARG A 463 -14.06 11.45 5.49
CA ARG A 463 -14.40 10.04 5.34
C ARG A 463 -13.69 9.21 6.42
N PRO A 464 -14.42 8.65 7.39
CA PRO A 464 -13.82 7.84 8.45
C PRO A 464 -13.32 6.48 7.92
N PRO A 465 -12.34 5.83 8.59
CA PRO A 465 -11.82 4.51 8.18
C PRO A 465 -12.91 3.45 8.02
N SER A 466 -13.93 3.44 8.90
CA SER A 466 -15.08 2.54 8.85
C SER A 466 -15.92 2.67 7.58
N ALA A 467 -15.88 3.82 6.91
CA ALA A 467 -16.62 4.01 5.65
C ALA A 467 -16.10 3.10 4.54
N TRP A 468 -14.76 2.88 4.47
CA TRP A 468 -14.18 1.96 3.52
C TRP A 468 -14.66 0.52 3.73
N LEU A 469 -14.63 0.03 4.98
CA LEU A 469 -15.12 -1.32 5.30
C LEU A 469 -16.62 -1.46 5.00
N ARG A 470 -17.42 -0.43 5.33
CA ARG A 470 -18.85 -0.41 5.03
C ARG A 470 -19.13 -0.52 3.52
N ASP A 471 -18.35 0.16 2.69
CA ASP A 471 -18.51 0.06 1.23
C ASP A 471 -18.22 -1.34 0.71
N LEU A 472 -17.21 -2.04 1.28
CA LEU A 472 -16.94 -3.43 0.96
C LEU A 472 -18.13 -4.33 1.33
N LEU A 473 -18.66 -4.17 2.55
CA LEU A 473 -19.80 -4.94 3.03
C LEU A 473 -21.05 -4.66 2.20
N ASN A 474 -21.30 -3.42 1.82
CA ASN A 474 -22.41 -3.04 0.96
C ASN A 474 -22.27 -3.60 -0.48
N ALA A 475 -21.04 -3.72 -0.97
CA ALA A 475 -20.79 -4.29 -2.30
C ALA A 475 -20.98 -5.82 -2.35
N ALA A 476 -21.08 -6.47 -1.18
CA ALA A 476 -21.38 -7.88 -1.04
C ALA A 476 -22.91 -8.22 -1.04
N HIS A 477 -23.76 -7.27 -1.32
CA HIS A 477 -25.24 -7.44 -1.36
C HIS A 477 -25.79 -7.79 -2.73
#